data_17bb25c7ca1022c6b71cdda08dfdc530
#
_entry.id   17bb25c7ca1022c6b71cdda08dfdc530
#
_cell.length_a   1.000
_cell.length_b   1.000
_cell.length_c   1.000
_cell.angle_alpha   90.00
_cell.angle_beta   90.00
_cell.angle_gamma   90.00
#
_symmetry.space_group_name_H-M   'P 1'
#
loop_
_entity.id
_entity.type
_entity.pdbx_description
1 polymer ?
#
loop_
_entity_poly.entity_id
_entity_poly.type
_entity_poly.pdbx_seq_one_letter_code
_entity_poly.pdbx_strand_id
1 'polypeptide(L)' 'MLNRIKSIYMFINNHGIVTTQELVEEFGITPRTIQRDLNVLAYNDLVESPSRGKWTTTEKKVKISS' A
#
# COMPACT_ATOMS: atom_id res chain seq x y z
N MET A 1 -5.92 6.12 -17.87
CA MET A 1 -5.42 6.95 -16.80
C MET A 1 -4.75 6.16 -15.68
N LEU A 2 -3.64 6.62 -15.22
CA LEU A 2 -2.95 5.93 -14.16
C LEU A 2 -3.67 6.06 -12.85
N ASN A 3 -3.67 4.99 -12.11
CA ASN A 3 -4.26 4.98 -10.79
C ASN A 3 -3.14 4.92 -9.77
N ARG A 4 -2.90 6.05 -9.08
CA ARG A 4 -1.81 6.10 -8.11
C ARG A 4 -1.98 5.07 -7.00
N ILE A 5 -3.23 4.85 -6.59
CA ILE A 5 -3.48 3.89 -5.53
C ILE A 5 -3.06 2.50 -5.96
N LYS A 6 -3.35 2.15 -7.20
CA LYS A 6 -2.94 0.85 -7.70
C LYS A 6 -1.43 0.74 -7.76
N SER A 7 -0.77 1.83 -8.17
CA SER A 7 0.68 1.83 -8.23
C SER A 7 1.30 1.64 -6.85
N ILE A 8 0.72 2.27 -5.84
CA ILE A 8 1.19 2.10 -4.48
C ILE A 8 1.03 0.65 -4.04
N TYR A 9 -0.10 0.07 -4.34
CA TYR A 9 -0.34 -1.33 -3.99
C TYR A 9 0.71 -2.23 -4.64
N MET A 10 0.96 -2.03 -5.93
CA MET A 10 1.93 -2.85 -6.64
C MET A 10 3.33 -2.69 -6.06
N PHE A 11 3.68 -1.46 -5.69
CA PHE A 11 4.99 -1.22 -5.09
C PHE A 11 5.13 -2.00 -3.78
N ILE A 12 4.11 -1.95 -2.94
CA ILE A 12 4.14 -2.67 -1.68
C ILE A 12 4.23 -4.18 -1.92
N ASN A 13 3.42 -4.65 -2.87
CA ASN A 13 3.40 -6.06 -3.18
C ASN A 13 4.76 -6.56 -3.64
N ASN A 14 5.46 -5.76 -4.41
CA ASN A 14 6.77 -6.15 -4.92
C ASN A 14 7.87 -6.10 -3.87
N HIS A 15 7.71 -5.25 -2.88
CA HIS A 15 8.75 -5.07 -1.87
C HIS A 15 8.48 -5.83 -0.57
N GLY A 16 7.26 -6.27 -0.39
CA GLY A 16 6.90 -6.98 0.83
C GLY A 16 6.44 -6.03 1.91
N ILE A 17 7.36 -5.39 2.60
CA ILE A 17 7.04 -4.43 3.64
C ILE A 17 7.71 -3.11 3.29
N VAL A 18 6.94 -2.04 3.34
CA VAL A 18 7.47 -0.71 3.04
C VAL A 18 7.04 0.25 4.14
N THR A 19 7.73 1.37 4.23
CA THR A 19 7.37 2.41 5.18
C THR A 19 6.64 3.52 4.45
N THR A 20 5.89 4.31 5.20
CA THR A 20 5.23 5.47 4.63
C THR A 20 6.25 6.39 3.98
N GLN A 21 7.41 6.54 4.65
CA GLN A 21 8.46 7.40 4.13
C GLN A 21 8.96 6.92 2.78
N GLU A 22 9.12 5.61 2.63
CA GLU A 22 9.56 5.07 1.35
C GLU A 22 8.59 5.40 0.23
N LEU A 23 7.30 5.32 0.54
CA LEU A 23 6.28 5.64 -0.45
C LEU A 23 6.30 7.12 -0.81
N VAL A 24 6.50 7.97 0.20
CA VAL A 24 6.59 9.39 -0.05
C VAL A 24 7.73 9.69 -1.00
N GLU A 25 8.88 9.08 -0.78
CA GLU A 25 10.03 9.32 -1.60
C GLU A 25 9.90 8.73 -2.99
N GLU A 26 9.33 7.55 -3.06
CA GLU A 26 9.19 6.88 -4.36
C GLU A 26 8.20 7.60 -5.26
N PHE A 27 7.09 8.05 -4.71
CA PHE A 27 6.04 8.66 -5.51
C PHE A 27 6.09 10.18 -5.55
N GLY A 28 6.92 10.78 -4.71
CA GLY A 28 7.07 12.23 -4.72
C GLY A 28 5.83 13.00 -4.31
N ILE A 29 5.04 12.44 -3.41
CA ILE A 29 3.84 13.10 -2.93
C ILE A 29 3.88 13.18 -1.42
N THR A 30 3.00 14.03 -0.87
CA THR A 30 3.05 14.30 0.56
C THR A 30 2.64 13.09 1.38
N PRO A 31 3.11 13.01 2.62
CA PRO A 31 2.72 11.92 3.51
C PRO A 31 1.22 11.84 3.72
N ARG A 32 0.56 13.00 3.72
CA ARG A 32 -0.87 13.04 3.91
C ARG A 32 -1.60 12.32 2.79
N THR A 33 -1.17 12.58 1.56
CA THR A 33 -1.79 11.94 0.41
C THR A 33 -1.51 10.44 0.41
N ILE A 34 -0.28 10.07 0.74
CA ILE A 34 0.08 8.67 0.83
C ILE A 34 -0.80 7.98 1.86
N GLN A 35 -0.99 8.61 3.01
CA GLN A 35 -1.80 8.02 4.07
C GLN A 35 -3.24 7.81 3.61
N ARG A 36 -3.77 8.77 2.88
CA ARG A 36 -5.14 8.64 2.36
C ARG A 36 -5.25 7.47 1.41
N ASP A 37 -4.27 7.32 0.54
CA ASP A 37 -4.28 6.22 -0.42
C ASP A 37 -4.15 4.88 0.30
N LEU A 38 -3.30 4.83 1.33
CA LEU A 38 -3.14 3.62 2.11
C LEU A 38 -4.43 3.27 2.85
N ASN A 39 -5.13 4.30 3.32
CA ASN A 39 -6.41 4.05 3.98
C ASN A 39 -7.42 3.41 3.04
N VAL A 40 -7.42 3.86 1.79
CA VAL A 40 -8.32 3.27 0.80
C VAL A 40 -7.98 1.81 0.58
N LEU A 41 -6.70 1.51 0.44
CA LEU A 41 -6.27 0.13 0.25
C LEU A 41 -6.58 -0.73 1.46
N ALA A 42 -6.37 -0.18 2.64
CA ALA A 42 -6.66 -0.93 3.87
C ALA A 42 -8.14 -1.17 4.04
N TYR A 43 -8.94 -0.19 3.66
CA TYR A 43 -10.38 -0.32 3.74
C TYR A 43 -10.87 -1.48 2.86
N ASN A 44 -10.18 -1.73 1.77
CA ASN A 44 -10.52 -2.81 0.86
C ASN A 44 -9.77 -4.10 1.17
N ASP A 45 -9.13 -4.16 2.32
CA ASP A 45 -8.40 -5.34 2.76
C ASP A 45 -7.25 -5.74 1.84
N LEU A 46 -6.67 -4.78 1.17
CA LEU A 46 -5.57 -5.06 0.26
C LEU A 46 -4.21 -4.87 0.91
N VAL A 47 -4.13 -4.02 1.91
CA VAL A 47 -2.89 -3.82 2.65
C VAL A 47 -3.21 -3.75 4.14
N GLU A 48 -2.18 -3.96 4.95
CA GLU A 48 -2.33 -3.86 6.39
C GLU A 48 -1.05 -3.28 6.97
N SER A 49 -1.12 -2.79 8.18
CA SER A 49 0.02 -2.19 8.85
C SER A 49 0.47 -3.10 9.99
N PRO A 50 1.52 -3.88 9.77
CA PRO A 50 2.00 -4.78 10.82
C PRO A 50 2.66 -4.02 11.97
N SER A 51 3.13 -2.82 11.70
CA SER A 51 3.72 -1.97 12.72
C SER A 51 3.46 -0.53 12.34
N ARG A 52 3.64 0.35 13.30
CA ARG A 52 3.45 1.75 13.03
C ARG A 52 4.33 2.20 11.87
N GLY A 53 3.73 2.84 10.90
CA GLY A 53 4.45 3.38 9.75
C GLY A 53 4.91 2.37 8.73
N LYS A 54 4.55 1.11 8.89
CA LYS A 54 4.93 0.08 7.94
C LYS A 54 3.70 -0.53 7.32
N TRP A 55 3.83 -0.95 6.06
CA TRP A 55 2.70 -1.46 5.31
C TRP A 55 3.10 -2.67 4.50
N THR A 56 2.18 -3.61 4.37
CA THR A 56 2.41 -4.79 3.57
C THR A 56 1.08 -5.20 2.97
N THR A 57 1.13 -6.01 1.91
CA THR A 57 -0.11 -6.49 1.31
C THR A 57 -0.65 -7.64 2.14
N THR A 58 -1.96 -7.77 2.11
CA THR A 58 -2.59 -8.87 2.81
C THR A 58 -2.56 -10.10 1.94
N GLU A 59 -2.83 -11.23 2.55
CA GLU A 59 -2.84 -12.48 1.80
C GLU A 59 -4.23 -12.88 1.36
N LYS A 60 -5.20 -12.08 1.68
CA LYS A 60 -6.56 -12.45 1.38
C LYS A 60 -6.83 -12.71 -0.08
N LYS A 61 -6.27 -11.90 -0.92
CA LYS A 61 -6.52 -12.00 -2.34
C LYS A 61 -6.05 -13.32 -2.91
N VAL A 62 -5.14 -13.95 -2.25
CA VAL A 62 -4.57 -15.19 -2.74
C VAL A 62 -5.58 -16.31 -2.65
N LYS A 63 -6.52 -16.18 -1.79
CA LYS A 63 -7.50 -17.23 -1.60
C LYS A 63 -8.42 -17.42 -2.77
N ILE A 64 -8.48 -16.46 -3.61
CA ILE A 64 -9.38 -16.53 -4.76
C ILE A 64 -9.13 -17.74 -5.59
N SER A 65 -7.91 -18.16 -5.65
CA SER A 65 -7.54 -19.26 -6.51
C SER A 65 -8.04 -20.61 -6.00
N SER A 66 -8.46 -20.68 -4.80
CA SER A 66 -8.87 -21.97 -4.24
C SER A 66 -10.12 -22.50 -4.81
#